data_e5982afcaeda4ed26cf6d226dcf90dce
#
_entry.id   e5982afcaeda4ed26cf6d226dcf90dce
#
_cell.length_a   1.000
_cell.length_b   1.000
_cell.length_c   1.000
_cell.angle_alpha   90.00
_cell.angle_beta   90.00
_cell.angle_gamma   90.00
#
_symmetry.space_group_name_H-M   'P 1'
#
loop_
_entity.id
_entity.type
_entity.pdbx_description
1 polymer ?
#
loop_
_entity_poly.entity_id
_entity_poly.type
_entity_poly.pdbx_seq_one_letter_code
_entity_poly.pdbx_strand_id
1 'polypeptide(L)'
;TYSAGTPFEHKAIDNVELQVMPGEFLGIIGHTGSGKSTLIQHLNGLLRPTDGQILLDGEDIWAKPKEIRKVRFQVGLVFQYPEYQLFEETVYKDIAFGPKNMGLQGEEIDRRVRQAAVFAGLDEDMLERSPFELSGGQKRRVAIAGVIAMEPKVLILDEPTAGLDPRGREAILAQLRAYHEQKGSTIILVSHSMEEIARNVDRIVVMSHAHKLMDGTPEEVFSRAEELLQVGLDVPQVTKVAMELQKRGLLRDSSVYTIEELARRLLTLKGGEGQC
;
A
#
# COMPACT_ATOMS: atom_id res chain seq x y z
N THR A 1 0.57 20.20 -9.52
CA THR A 1 1.70 20.82 -10.23
C THR A 1 2.74 21.28 -9.22
N TYR A 2 4.01 20.89 -9.39
CA TYR A 2 5.15 21.45 -8.62
C TYR A 2 5.71 22.68 -9.35
N SER A 3 6.22 23.64 -8.58
CA SER A 3 6.85 24.85 -9.11
C SER A 3 6.01 25.61 -10.15
N ALA A 4 4.69 25.65 -9.94
CA ALA A 4 3.75 26.31 -10.86
C ALA A 4 4.17 27.74 -11.19
N GLY A 5 4.09 28.12 -12.46
CA GLY A 5 4.47 29.45 -12.97
C GLY A 5 5.98 29.68 -13.08
N THR A 6 6.81 28.65 -12.94
CA THR A 6 8.27 28.73 -13.11
C THR A 6 8.74 27.90 -14.31
N PRO A 7 9.99 28.13 -14.83
CA PRO A 7 10.56 27.28 -15.88
C PRO A 7 10.73 25.79 -15.48
N PHE A 8 10.61 25.48 -14.19
CA PHE A 8 10.70 24.13 -13.63
C PHE A 8 9.32 23.53 -13.30
N GLU A 9 8.27 24.08 -13.87
CA GLU A 9 6.92 23.58 -13.68
C GLU A 9 6.81 22.12 -14.14
N HIS A 10 6.31 21.25 -13.25
CA HIS A 10 6.10 19.85 -13.52
C HIS A 10 4.74 19.38 -12.98
N LYS A 11 3.92 18.83 -13.85
CA LYS A 11 2.68 18.16 -13.47
C LYS A 11 2.98 16.75 -12.99
N ALA A 12 2.88 16.51 -11.70
CA ALA A 12 3.07 15.17 -11.12
C ALA A 12 1.79 14.35 -11.07
N ILE A 13 0.63 15.01 -11.10
CA ILE A 13 -0.70 14.42 -11.24
C ILE A 13 -1.50 15.30 -12.19
N ASP A 14 -2.15 14.69 -13.15
CA ASP A 14 -2.99 15.40 -14.13
C ASP A 14 -4.30 14.66 -14.34
N ASN A 15 -5.42 15.31 -13.98
CA ASN A 15 -6.78 14.83 -14.15
C ASN A 15 -7.01 13.39 -13.67
N VAL A 16 -6.62 13.11 -12.41
CA VAL A 16 -6.83 11.81 -11.77
C VAL A 16 -8.15 11.84 -11.00
N GLU A 17 -9.10 11.04 -11.42
CA GLU A 17 -10.33 10.75 -10.69
C GLU A 17 -10.21 9.37 -10.04
N LEU A 18 -10.32 9.31 -8.72
CA LEU A 18 -10.19 8.09 -7.93
C LEU A 18 -11.22 8.11 -6.79
N GLN A 19 -11.98 7.05 -6.70
CA GLN A 19 -12.84 6.77 -5.55
C GLN A 19 -12.34 5.51 -4.85
N VAL A 20 -12.19 5.55 -3.54
CA VAL A 20 -11.82 4.42 -2.69
C VAL A 20 -12.97 4.14 -1.73
N MET A 21 -13.42 2.89 -1.70
CA MET A 21 -14.57 2.51 -0.88
C MET A 21 -14.13 2.15 0.55
N PRO A 22 -14.98 2.40 1.57
CA PRO A 22 -14.70 1.94 2.92
C PRO A 22 -14.46 0.42 2.97
N GLY A 23 -13.40 0.01 3.68
CA GLY A 23 -13.05 -1.40 3.80
C GLY A 23 -12.44 -2.02 2.54
N GLU A 24 -12.01 -1.22 1.57
CA GLU A 24 -11.33 -1.69 0.37
C GLU A 24 -9.81 -1.86 0.61
N PHE A 25 -9.21 -2.89 0.05
CA PHE A 25 -7.76 -3.04 -0.03
C PHE A 25 -7.30 -2.69 -1.45
N LEU A 26 -6.89 -1.43 -1.65
CA LEU A 26 -6.49 -0.88 -2.95
C LEU A 26 -4.97 -0.97 -3.14
N GLY A 27 -4.54 -1.49 -4.29
CA GLY A 27 -3.17 -1.42 -4.77
C GLY A 27 -2.95 -0.24 -5.72
N ILE A 28 -1.85 0.49 -5.56
CA ILE A 28 -1.43 1.51 -6.53
C ILE A 28 -0.07 1.10 -7.10
N ILE A 29 -0.01 0.87 -8.41
CA ILE A 29 1.21 0.53 -9.14
C ILE A 29 1.53 1.59 -10.20
N GLY A 30 2.78 1.60 -10.64
CA GLY A 30 3.25 2.55 -11.67
C GLY A 30 4.77 2.66 -11.63
N HIS A 31 5.38 3.08 -12.73
CA HIS A 31 6.83 3.31 -12.77
C HIS A 31 7.27 4.47 -11.87
N THR A 32 8.57 4.56 -11.59
CA THR A 32 9.13 5.70 -10.84
C THR A 32 8.82 7.01 -11.57
N GLY A 33 8.35 8.01 -10.82
CA GLY A 33 7.92 9.30 -11.40
C GLY A 33 6.52 9.30 -12.01
N SER A 34 5.73 8.23 -11.92
CA SER A 34 4.35 8.21 -12.45
C SER A 34 3.33 9.02 -11.62
N GLY A 35 3.72 9.54 -10.45
CA GLY A 35 2.86 10.36 -9.60
C GLY A 35 2.30 9.66 -8.35
N LYS A 36 2.60 8.37 -8.11
CA LYS A 36 2.07 7.61 -6.97
C LYS A 36 2.29 8.29 -5.62
N SER A 37 3.55 8.59 -5.26
CA SER A 37 3.87 9.21 -3.97
C SER A 37 3.25 10.60 -3.84
N THR A 38 3.14 11.35 -4.94
CA THR A 38 2.41 12.63 -4.96
C THR A 38 0.92 12.40 -4.69
N LEU A 39 0.30 11.40 -5.32
CA LEU A 39 -1.12 11.07 -5.12
C LEU A 39 -1.40 10.75 -3.65
N ILE A 40 -0.65 9.83 -3.05
CA ILE A 40 -0.89 9.45 -1.64
C ILE A 40 -0.65 10.59 -0.66
N GLN A 41 0.30 11.49 -0.94
CA GLN A 41 0.51 12.68 -0.12
C GLN A 41 -0.65 13.69 -0.24
N HIS A 42 -1.32 13.74 -1.37
CA HIS A 42 -2.57 14.50 -1.51
C HIS A 42 -3.69 13.87 -0.69
N LEU A 43 -3.86 12.54 -0.75
CA LEU A 43 -4.89 11.83 0.01
C LEU A 43 -4.75 12.00 1.53
N ASN A 44 -3.51 12.07 2.05
CA ASN A 44 -3.23 12.32 3.46
C ASN A 44 -3.27 13.82 3.84
N GLY A 45 -3.46 14.73 2.88
CA GLY A 45 -3.44 16.18 3.12
C GLY A 45 -2.06 16.75 3.43
N LEU A 46 -0.96 16.11 3.05
CA LEU A 46 0.39 16.67 3.09
C LEU A 46 0.61 17.66 1.96
N LEU A 47 0.05 17.37 0.80
CA LEU A 47 0.06 18.28 -0.35
C LEU A 47 -1.35 18.78 -0.62
N ARG A 48 -1.46 20.06 -0.93
CA ARG A 48 -2.71 20.66 -1.41
C ARG A 48 -2.76 20.57 -2.93
N PRO A 49 -3.87 20.12 -3.54
CA PRO A 49 -4.00 20.12 -4.99
C PRO A 49 -3.95 21.54 -5.55
N THR A 50 -3.33 21.70 -6.71
CA THR A 50 -3.31 22.96 -7.45
C THR A 50 -4.69 23.27 -7.98
N ASP A 51 -5.42 22.24 -8.40
CA ASP A 51 -6.79 22.29 -8.89
C ASP A 51 -7.52 20.99 -8.54
N GLY A 52 -8.85 21.01 -8.49
CA GLY A 52 -9.66 19.89 -8.04
C GLY A 52 -9.85 19.84 -6.52
N GLN A 53 -10.41 18.74 -6.03
CA GLN A 53 -10.76 18.56 -4.62
C GLN A 53 -10.47 17.12 -4.15
N ILE A 54 -10.30 16.96 -2.85
CA ILE A 54 -10.11 15.65 -2.21
C ILE A 54 -11.17 15.53 -1.12
N LEU A 55 -12.00 14.51 -1.23
CA LEU A 55 -13.09 14.27 -0.31
C LEU A 55 -12.76 13.11 0.64
N LEU A 56 -13.01 13.30 1.92
CA LEU A 56 -13.04 12.25 2.92
C LEU A 56 -14.46 12.21 3.51
N ASP A 57 -15.15 11.09 3.36
CA ASP A 57 -16.56 10.94 3.76
C ASP A 57 -17.49 12.03 3.18
N GLY A 58 -17.20 12.48 1.94
CA GLY A 58 -17.96 13.50 1.24
C GLY A 58 -17.61 14.96 1.58
N GLU A 59 -16.70 15.19 2.52
CA GLU A 59 -16.23 16.52 2.90
C GLU A 59 -14.87 16.83 2.28
N ASP A 60 -14.71 18.03 1.68
CA ASP A 60 -13.40 18.47 1.18
C ASP A 60 -12.42 18.65 2.34
N ILE A 61 -11.32 17.88 2.31
CA ILE A 61 -10.29 17.91 3.35
C ILE A 61 -9.62 19.29 3.47
N TRP A 62 -9.69 20.12 2.44
CA TRP A 62 -9.13 21.46 2.40
C TRP A 62 -10.15 22.58 2.63
N ALA A 63 -11.42 22.26 2.89
CA ALA A 63 -12.44 23.27 3.23
C ALA A 63 -12.03 24.11 4.44
N LYS A 64 -11.30 23.49 5.41
CA LYS A 64 -10.75 24.14 6.60
C LYS A 64 -9.27 23.87 6.75
N PRO A 65 -8.37 24.59 6.06
CA PRO A 65 -6.92 24.28 6.03
C PRO A 65 -6.26 24.23 7.41
N LYS A 66 -6.76 24.99 8.39
CA LYS A 66 -6.25 24.99 9.77
C LYS A 66 -6.54 23.67 10.51
N GLU A 67 -7.51 22.90 10.05
CA GLU A 67 -7.92 21.61 10.64
C GLU A 67 -7.32 20.40 9.91
N ILE A 68 -6.48 20.59 8.88
CA ILE A 68 -5.90 19.52 8.08
C ILE A 68 -5.19 18.42 8.91
N ARG A 69 -4.73 18.77 10.10
CA ARG A 69 -4.15 17.80 11.03
C ARG A 69 -5.15 16.71 11.44
N LYS A 70 -6.43 17.02 11.54
CA LYS A 70 -7.49 16.05 11.84
C LYS A 70 -7.66 15.02 10.74
N VAL A 71 -7.44 15.41 9.48
CA VAL A 71 -7.45 14.50 8.33
C VAL A 71 -6.31 13.51 8.43
N ARG A 72 -5.10 13.95 8.80
CA ARG A 72 -3.92 13.08 8.95
C ARG A 72 -4.06 12.03 10.05
N PHE A 73 -4.92 12.25 11.04
CA PHE A 73 -5.27 11.24 12.02
C PHE A 73 -6.25 10.20 11.48
N GLN A 74 -7.10 10.58 10.51
CA GLN A 74 -8.05 9.67 9.88
C GLN A 74 -7.45 8.94 8.66
N VAL A 75 -6.50 9.57 7.98
CA VAL A 75 -5.77 9.01 6.83
C VAL A 75 -4.30 8.89 7.22
N GLY A 76 -3.94 7.75 7.81
CA GLY A 76 -2.57 7.44 8.22
C GLY A 76 -1.69 7.16 7.00
N LEU A 77 -0.46 7.68 7.00
CA LEU A 77 0.51 7.46 5.93
C LEU A 77 1.82 6.92 6.51
N VAL A 78 2.21 5.74 6.05
CA VAL A 78 3.52 5.14 6.27
C VAL A 78 4.36 5.41 5.03
N PHE A 79 5.43 6.18 5.17
CA PHE A 79 6.33 6.51 4.06
C PHE A 79 7.27 5.36 3.72
N GLN A 80 7.91 5.43 2.57
CA GLN A 80 9.01 4.55 2.21
C GLN A 80 10.16 4.67 3.21
N TYR A 81 10.72 3.54 3.66
CA TYR A 81 11.75 3.45 4.71
C TYR A 81 11.34 4.14 6.03
N PRO A 82 10.19 3.78 6.61
CA PRO A 82 9.62 4.48 7.76
C PRO A 82 10.48 4.32 9.03
N GLU A 83 11.39 3.35 9.06
CA GLU A 83 12.37 3.13 10.13
C GLU A 83 13.31 4.31 10.37
N TYR A 84 13.50 5.19 9.41
CA TYR A 84 14.28 6.42 9.58
C TYR A 84 13.51 7.54 10.29
N GLN A 85 12.24 7.34 10.56
CA GLN A 85 11.38 8.33 11.23
C GLN A 85 11.28 8.10 12.74
N LEU A 86 11.88 7.02 13.27
CA LEU A 86 11.91 6.75 14.69
C LEU A 86 12.90 7.68 15.39
N PHE A 87 12.47 8.30 16.50
CA PHE A 87 13.26 9.32 17.20
C PHE A 87 13.12 9.31 18.72
N GLU A 88 12.18 8.55 19.27
CA GLU A 88 11.94 8.50 20.70
C GLU A 88 12.93 7.56 21.41
N GLU A 89 12.98 7.65 22.74
CA GLU A 89 13.89 6.85 23.57
C GLU A 89 13.48 5.38 23.63
N THR A 90 12.17 5.10 23.57
CA THR A 90 11.62 3.74 23.63
C THR A 90 10.62 3.50 22.51
N VAL A 91 10.45 2.24 22.11
CA VAL A 91 9.44 1.79 21.14
C VAL A 91 8.04 2.23 21.59
N TYR A 92 7.73 2.07 22.88
CA TYR A 92 6.46 2.52 23.44
C TYR A 92 6.22 4.01 23.19
N LYS A 93 7.21 4.86 23.41
CA LYS A 93 7.09 6.31 23.23
C LYS A 93 6.91 6.68 21.76
N ASP A 94 7.63 6.02 20.84
CA ASP A 94 7.47 6.22 19.40
C ASP A 94 6.04 5.86 18.94
N ILE A 95 5.51 4.70 19.34
CA ILE A 95 4.15 4.28 19.00
C ILE A 95 3.11 5.22 19.62
N ALA A 96 3.34 5.67 20.87
CA ALA A 96 2.45 6.58 21.60
C ALA A 96 2.43 8.01 21.03
N PHE A 97 3.39 8.38 20.19
CA PHE A 97 3.52 9.76 19.68
C PHE A 97 2.29 10.24 18.91
N GLY A 98 1.75 9.40 18.01
CA GLY A 98 0.52 9.68 17.26
C GLY A 98 -0.68 9.91 18.21
N PRO A 99 -1.05 8.93 19.06
CA PRO A 99 -2.12 9.04 20.04
C PRO A 99 -1.99 10.27 20.97
N LYS A 100 -0.79 10.57 21.47
CA LYS A 100 -0.54 11.80 22.26
C LYS A 100 -0.87 13.06 21.46
N ASN A 101 -0.48 13.11 20.21
CA ASN A 101 -0.77 14.23 19.32
C ASN A 101 -2.25 14.39 18.98
N MET A 102 -3.05 13.32 19.11
CA MET A 102 -4.51 13.37 19.03
C MET A 102 -5.15 13.93 20.31
N GLY A 103 -4.38 14.15 21.36
CA GLY A 103 -4.86 14.63 22.67
C GLY A 103 -5.33 13.52 23.60
N LEU A 104 -5.05 12.25 23.29
CA LEU A 104 -5.39 11.12 24.13
C LEU A 104 -4.46 11.08 25.36
N GLN A 105 -4.89 10.41 26.43
CA GLN A 105 -4.16 10.34 27.71
C GLN A 105 -4.35 8.98 28.39
N GLY A 106 -3.43 8.67 29.30
CA GLY A 106 -3.55 7.55 30.25
C GLY A 106 -3.77 6.20 29.59
N GLU A 107 -4.77 5.48 30.10
CA GLU A 107 -5.08 4.09 29.69
C GLU A 107 -5.42 3.94 28.19
N GLU A 108 -6.00 4.97 27.58
CA GLU A 108 -6.34 4.90 26.15
C GLU A 108 -5.09 4.88 25.27
N ILE A 109 -4.04 5.62 25.63
CA ILE A 109 -2.76 5.55 24.92
C ILE A 109 -2.15 4.15 25.09
N ASP A 110 -2.12 3.63 26.32
CA ASP A 110 -1.54 2.31 26.61
C ASP A 110 -2.27 1.21 25.83
N ARG A 111 -3.61 1.23 25.83
CA ARG A 111 -4.44 0.32 25.05
C ARG A 111 -4.08 0.35 23.55
N ARG A 112 -4.01 1.53 22.97
CA ARG A 112 -3.70 1.71 21.54
C ARG A 112 -2.28 1.26 21.18
N VAL A 113 -1.31 1.61 22.00
CA VAL A 113 0.09 1.20 21.82
C VAL A 113 0.21 -0.32 21.81
N ARG A 114 -0.37 -1.00 22.82
CA ARG A 114 -0.30 -2.47 22.90
C ARG A 114 -1.03 -3.16 21.77
N GLN A 115 -2.22 -2.68 21.42
CA GLN A 115 -2.94 -3.22 20.25
C GLN A 115 -2.16 -3.03 18.93
N ALA A 116 -1.60 -1.85 18.70
CA ALA A 116 -0.80 -1.58 17.52
C ALA A 116 0.47 -2.45 17.48
N ALA A 117 1.12 -2.66 18.63
CA ALA A 117 2.27 -3.54 18.74
C ALA A 117 1.92 -4.99 18.35
N VAL A 118 0.79 -5.51 18.84
CA VAL A 118 0.28 -6.84 18.47
C VAL A 118 0.04 -6.94 16.95
N PHE A 119 -0.66 -5.97 16.35
CA PHE A 119 -0.89 -5.96 14.90
C PHE A 119 0.40 -5.89 14.09
N ALA A 120 1.41 -5.17 14.59
CA ALA A 120 2.71 -5.09 13.94
C ALA A 120 3.63 -6.30 14.26
N GLY A 121 3.19 -7.26 15.06
CA GLY A 121 3.96 -8.44 15.46
C GLY A 121 5.19 -8.08 16.29
N LEU A 122 5.05 -7.12 17.17
CA LEU A 122 6.08 -6.73 18.16
C LEU A 122 5.81 -7.44 19.48
N ASP A 123 6.85 -8.01 20.06
CA ASP A 123 6.78 -8.63 21.39
C ASP A 123 6.70 -7.55 22.47
N GLU A 124 6.01 -7.85 23.56
CA GLU A 124 5.79 -6.93 24.67
C GLU A 124 7.11 -6.38 25.27
N ASP A 125 8.13 -7.24 25.36
CA ASP A 125 9.45 -6.87 25.88
C ASP A 125 10.20 -5.87 24.99
N MET A 126 9.79 -5.71 23.74
CA MET A 126 10.36 -4.70 22.84
C MET A 126 9.90 -3.29 23.16
N LEU A 127 8.75 -3.11 23.81
CA LEU A 127 8.18 -1.79 24.05
C LEU A 127 9.08 -0.88 24.88
N GLU A 128 9.84 -1.45 25.82
CA GLU A 128 10.78 -0.71 26.68
C GLU A 128 12.17 -0.54 26.07
N ARG A 129 12.45 -1.20 24.94
CA ARG A 129 13.75 -1.07 24.27
C ARG A 129 13.87 0.22 23.49
N SER A 130 15.12 0.65 23.28
CA SER A 130 15.42 1.73 22.33
C SER A 130 15.14 1.27 20.91
N PRO A 131 14.41 2.05 20.10
CA PRO A 131 14.24 1.73 18.67
C PRO A 131 15.57 1.56 17.94
N PHE A 132 16.62 2.24 18.37
CA PHE A 132 17.94 2.21 17.72
C PHE A 132 18.67 0.88 17.89
N GLU A 133 18.29 0.06 18.86
CA GLU A 133 18.84 -1.29 19.10
C GLU A 133 18.17 -2.38 18.28
N LEU A 134 17.07 -2.04 17.58
CA LEU A 134 16.29 -2.99 16.82
C LEU A 134 16.88 -3.24 15.43
N SER A 135 16.59 -4.42 14.86
CA SER A 135 16.86 -4.69 13.45
C SER A 135 16.02 -3.79 12.52
N GLY A 136 16.43 -3.61 11.26
CA GLY A 136 15.69 -2.79 10.30
C GLY A 136 14.24 -3.23 10.13
N GLY A 137 13.97 -4.53 10.06
CA GLY A 137 12.60 -5.06 9.99
C GLY A 137 11.77 -4.82 11.24
N GLN A 138 12.39 -4.88 12.43
CA GLN A 138 11.72 -4.51 13.68
C GLN A 138 11.41 -3.02 13.76
N LYS A 139 12.36 -2.16 13.41
CA LYS A 139 12.15 -0.70 13.31
C LYS A 139 10.99 -0.36 12.39
N ARG A 140 10.92 -1.01 11.23
CA ARG A 140 9.81 -0.82 10.27
C ARG A 140 8.46 -1.18 10.87
N ARG A 141 8.38 -2.29 11.60
CA ARG A 141 7.16 -2.69 12.32
C ARG A 141 6.77 -1.68 13.40
N VAL A 142 7.74 -1.12 14.12
CA VAL A 142 7.50 -0.04 15.10
C VAL A 142 6.90 1.19 14.40
N ALA A 143 7.46 1.61 13.29
CA ALA A 143 6.96 2.78 12.55
C ALA A 143 5.54 2.55 12.00
N ILE A 144 5.23 1.36 11.48
CA ILE A 144 3.87 0.97 11.07
C ILE A 144 2.92 0.99 12.28
N ALA A 145 3.34 0.42 13.42
CA ALA A 145 2.56 0.44 14.66
C ALA A 145 2.23 1.87 15.11
N GLY A 146 3.18 2.81 14.99
CA GLY A 146 2.97 4.22 15.33
C GLY A 146 1.83 4.87 14.53
N VAL A 147 1.65 4.47 13.27
CA VAL A 147 0.53 4.94 12.44
C VAL A 147 -0.76 4.19 12.79
N ILE A 148 -0.71 2.87 12.96
CA ILE A 148 -1.87 2.04 13.36
C ILE A 148 -2.44 2.46 14.72
N ALA A 149 -1.59 2.88 15.67
CA ALA A 149 -2.02 3.34 16.99
C ALA A 149 -2.96 4.56 16.96
N MET A 150 -2.96 5.32 15.87
CA MET A 150 -3.94 6.38 15.66
C MET A 150 -5.33 5.85 15.30
N GLU A 151 -5.46 4.56 14.97
CA GLU A 151 -6.68 3.89 14.48
C GLU A 151 -7.28 4.65 13.27
N PRO A 152 -6.50 4.85 12.20
CA PRO A 152 -6.97 5.61 11.05
C PRO A 152 -8.08 4.84 10.30
N LYS A 153 -9.02 5.57 9.66
CA LYS A 153 -10.02 5.00 8.75
C LYS A 153 -9.38 4.44 7.49
N VAL A 154 -8.35 5.13 7.00
CA VAL A 154 -7.56 4.77 5.81
C VAL A 154 -6.10 4.69 6.20
N LEU A 155 -5.48 3.54 5.95
CA LEU A 155 -4.05 3.31 6.13
C LEU A 155 -3.36 3.25 4.77
N ILE A 156 -2.52 4.23 4.48
CA ILE A 156 -1.72 4.29 3.26
C ILE A 156 -0.30 3.83 3.58
N LEU A 157 0.25 2.92 2.76
CA LEU A 157 1.62 2.44 2.91
C LEU A 157 2.37 2.60 1.58
N ASP A 158 3.45 3.37 1.61
CA ASP A 158 4.33 3.58 0.46
C ASP A 158 5.52 2.62 0.54
N GLU A 159 5.53 1.59 -0.28
CA GLU A 159 6.59 0.58 -0.37
C GLU A 159 6.98 -0.05 1.00
N PRO A 160 6.02 -0.55 1.81
CA PRO A 160 6.31 -0.98 3.18
C PRO A 160 7.26 -2.17 3.27
N THR A 161 7.46 -2.91 2.18
CA THR A 161 8.28 -4.14 2.09
C THR A 161 9.62 -3.90 1.42
N ALA A 162 9.90 -2.69 0.91
CA ALA A 162 11.13 -2.36 0.20
C ALA A 162 12.38 -2.67 1.03
N GLY A 163 13.34 -3.40 0.45
CA GLY A 163 14.62 -3.73 1.11
C GLY A 163 14.54 -4.84 2.17
N LEU A 164 13.38 -5.44 2.40
CA LEU A 164 13.25 -6.60 3.29
C LEU A 164 13.55 -7.91 2.57
N ASP A 165 13.98 -8.90 3.33
CA ASP A 165 14.06 -10.27 2.86
C ASP A 165 12.65 -10.87 2.61
N PRO A 166 12.52 -12.01 1.91
CA PRO A 166 11.23 -12.61 1.59
C PRO A 166 10.37 -12.91 2.83
N ARG A 167 10.96 -13.35 3.94
CA ARG A 167 10.24 -13.64 5.19
C ARG A 167 9.71 -12.37 5.84
N GLY A 168 10.52 -11.32 5.89
CA GLY A 168 10.11 -10.01 6.41
C GLY A 168 8.98 -9.39 5.61
N ARG A 169 9.02 -9.49 4.27
CA ARG A 169 7.92 -9.04 3.39
C ARG A 169 6.63 -9.77 3.69
N GLU A 170 6.66 -11.11 3.69
CA GLU A 170 5.46 -11.92 3.94
C GLU A 170 4.88 -11.65 5.33
N ALA A 171 5.72 -11.48 6.34
CA ALA A 171 5.27 -11.16 7.69
C ALA A 171 4.51 -9.82 7.75
N ILE A 172 5.05 -8.75 7.14
CA ILE A 172 4.38 -7.44 7.11
C ILE A 172 3.05 -7.52 6.35
N LEU A 173 3.04 -8.17 5.17
CA LEU A 173 1.81 -8.30 4.38
C LEU A 173 0.75 -9.13 5.09
N ALA A 174 1.13 -10.21 5.78
CA ALA A 174 0.21 -11.00 6.59
C ALA A 174 -0.39 -10.18 7.75
N GLN A 175 0.42 -9.35 8.41
CA GLN A 175 -0.04 -8.44 9.46
C GLN A 175 -1.01 -7.38 8.94
N LEU A 176 -0.74 -6.81 7.76
CA LEU A 176 -1.64 -5.85 7.11
C LEU A 176 -2.98 -6.48 6.74
N ARG A 177 -2.98 -7.71 6.19
CA ARG A 177 -4.22 -8.45 5.92
C ARG A 177 -5.01 -8.69 7.22
N ALA A 178 -4.35 -9.20 8.27
CA ALA A 178 -4.99 -9.43 9.56
C ALA A 178 -5.58 -8.14 10.15
N TYR A 179 -4.87 -7.02 10.04
CA TYR A 179 -5.37 -5.70 10.46
C TYR A 179 -6.60 -5.28 9.66
N HIS A 180 -6.54 -5.41 8.34
CA HIS A 180 -7.65 -5.11 7.43
C HIS A 180 -8.90 -5.94 7.78
N GLU A 181 -8.76 -7.27 7.89
CA GLU A 181 -9.85 -8.20 8.18
C GLU A 181 -10.48 -7.95 9.57
N GLN A 182 -9.65 -7.69 10.58
CA GLN A 182 -10.13 -7.52 11.96
C GLN A 182 -10.76 -6.15 12.22
N LYS A 183 -10.26 -5.10 11.57
CA LYS A 183 -10.72 -3.71 11.79
C LYS A 183 -11.67 -3.20 10.71
N GLY A 184 -11.76 -3.87 9.57
CA GLY A 184 -12.49 -3.36 8.40
C GLY A 184 -11.90 -2.05 7.86
N SER A 185 -10.61 -1.81 8.12
CA SER A 185 -9.92 -0.57 7.73
C SER A 185 -9.69 -0.54 6.22
N THR A 186 -9.83 0.62 5.60
CA THR A 186 -9.42 0.81 4.20
C THR A 186 -7.89 0.83 4.14
N ILE A 187 -7.30 0.04 3.23
CA ILE A 187 -5.84 0.03 3.01
C ILE A 187 -5.52 0.47 1.60
N ILE A 188 -4.53 1.35 1.45
CA ILE A 188 -3.93 1.72 0.17
C ILE A 188 -2.47 1.30 0.19
N LEU A 189 -2.12 0.32 -0.63
CA LEU A 189 -0.77 -0.22 -0.74
C LEU A 189 -0.12 0.24 -2.04
N VAL A 190 0.96 1.00 -1.92
CA VAL A 190 1.85 1.30 -3.06
C VAL A 190 2.97 0.28 -3.05
N SER A 191 3.15 -0.45 -4.14
CA SER A 191 4.25 -1.41 -4.29
C SER A 191 4.73 -1.51 -5.74
N HIS A 192 6.01 -1.81 -5.90
CA HIS A 192 6.61 -2.21 -7.18
C HIS A 192 6.59 -3.73 -7.39
N SER A 193 6.23 -4.52 -6.37
CA SER A 193 6.11 -5.98 -6.47
C SER A 193 4.73 -6.35 -6.98
N MET A 194 4.67 -6.84 -8.21
CA MET A 194 3.42 -7.27 -8.83
C MET A 194 2.83 -8.49 -8.13
N GLU A 195 3.69 -9.35 -7.56
CA GLU A 195 3.27 -10.50 -6.75
C GLU A 195 2.58 -10.07 -5.45
N GLU A 196 3.13 -9.06 -4.77
CA GLU A 196 2.52 -8.52 -3.54
C GLU A 196 1.14 -7.93 -3.82
N ILE A 197 1.04 -7.14 -4.87
CA ILE A 197 -0.22 -6.53 -5.33
C ILE A 197 -1.21 -7.63 -5.72
N ALA A 198 -0.82 -8.57 -6.59
CA ALA A 198 -1.70 -9.62 -7.09
C ALA A 198 -2.34 -10.49 -5.98
N ARG A 199 -1.64 -10.67 -4.85
CA ARG A 199 -2.08 -11.54 -3.75
C ARG A 199 -2.84 -10.84 -2.63
N ASN A 200 -2.71 -9.52 -2.52
CA ASN A 200 -3.14 -8.82 -1.32
C ASN A 200 -4.26 -7.82 -1.53
N VAL A 201 -4.53 -7.37 -2.75
CA VAL A 201 -5.46 -6.28 -2.98
C VAL A 201 -6.73 -6.73 -3.71
N ASP A 202 -7.83 -6.02 -3.47
CA ASP A 202 -9.12 -6.26 -4.14
C ASP A 202 -9.18 -5.56 -5.49
N ARG A 203 -8.48 -4.43 -5.63
CA ARG A 203 -8.49 -3.58 -6.80
C ARG A 203 -7.13 -2.92 -7.00
N ILE A 204 -6.78 -2.68 -8.25
CA ILE A 204 -5.52 -2.06 -8.67
C ILE A 204 -5.80 -0.78 -9.45
N VAL A 205 -5.09 0.28 -9.09
CA VAL A 205 -4.97 1.51 -9.87
C VAL A 205 -3.58 1.58 -10.46
N VAL A 206 -3.48 1.71 -11.77
CA VAL A 206 -2.22 1.85 -12.49
C VAL A 206 -2.01 3.31 -12.83
N MET A 207 -0.90 3.86 -12.31
CA MET A 207 -0.47 5.24 -12.60
C MET A 207 0.64 5.24 -13.66
N SER A 208 0.47 6.04 -14.70
CA SER A 208 1.47 6.25 -15.75
C SER A 208 1.46 7.70 -16.21
N HIS A 209 2.65 8.32 -16.31
CA HIS A 209 2.82 9.70 -16.80
C HIS A 209 1.84 10.70 -16.18
N ALA A 210 1.74 10.69 -14.85
CA ALA A 210 0.86 11.56 -14.05
C ALA A 210 -0.67 11.29 -14.18
N HIS A 211 -1.09 10.27 -14.94
CA HIS A 211 -2.48 9.91 -15.15
C HIS A 211 -2.83 8.53 -14.57
N LYS A 212 -4.11 8.31 -14.32
CA LYS A 212 -4.65 6.98 -14.05
C LYS A 212 -4.85 6.26 -15.38
N LEU A 213 -4.04 5.22 -15.62
CA LEU A 213 -4.06 4.44 -16.87
C LEU A 213 -5.11 3.32 -16.84
N MET A 214 -5.13 2.56 -15.72
CA MET A 214 -6.06 1.45 -15.52
C MET A 214 -6.61 1.48 -14.11
N ASP A 215 -7.78 0.86 -13.94
CA ASP A 215 -8.49 0.78 -12.69
C ASP A 215 -9.41 -0.46 -12.75
N GLY A 216 -9.17 -1.47 -11.92
CA GLY A 216 -9.91 -2.72 -11.97
C GLY A 216 -9.38 -3.76 -10.98
N THR A 217 -9.99 -4.94 -10.99
CA THR A 217 -9.53 -6.09 -10.20
C THR A 217 -8.14 -6.56 -10.66
N PRO A 218 -7.40 -7.32 -9.84
CA PRO A 218 -6.13 -7.92 -10.26
C PRO A 218 -6.26 -8.72 -11.57
N GLU A 219 -7.36 -9.46 -11.73
CA GLU A 219 -7.63 -10.22 -12.95
C GLU A 219 -7.78 -9.31 -14.19
N GLU A 220 -8.58 -8.24 -14.08
CA GLU A 220 -8.79 -7.28 -15.18
C GLU A 220 -7.49 -6.57 -15.56
N VAL A 221 -6.70 -6.15 -14.58
CA VAL A 221 -5.44 -5.42 -14.83
C VAL A 221 -4.37 -6.34 -15.40
N PHE A 222 -4.13 -7.51 -14.81
CA PHE A 222 -3.09 -8.42 -15.27
C PHE A 222 -3.47 -9.21 -16.54
N SER A 223 -4.75 -9.28 -16.91
CA SER A 223 -5.15 -9.78 -18.23
C SER A 223 -4.65 -8.87 -19.37
N ARG A 224 -4.36 -7.59 -19.07
CA ARG A 224 -3.78 -6.60 -20.00
C ARG A 224 -2.25 -6.52 -19.87
N ALA A 225 -1.61 -7.67 -19.68
CA ALA A 225 -0.16 -7.76 -19.40
C ALA A 225 0.71 -7.06 -20.47
N GLU A 226 0.36 -7.16 -21.76
CA GLU A 226 1.10 -6.51 -22.84
C GLU A 226 1.08 -4.98 -22.72
N GLU A 227 -0.06 -4.39 -22.34
CA GLU A 227 -0.19 -2.95 -22.13
C GLU A 227 0.65 -2.47 -20.95
N LEU A 228 0.66 -3.25 -19.84
CA LEU A 228 1.51 -2.96 -18.69
C LEU A 228 2.99 -2.95 -19.08
N LEU A 229 3.44 -3.96 -19.82
CA LEU A 229 4.81 -4.04 -20.31
C LEU A 229 5.17 -2.88 -21.27
N GLN A 230 4.24 -2.45 -22.14
CA GLN A 230 4.45 -1.30 -23.04
C GLN A 230 4.69 0.02 -22.29
N VAL A 231 4.06 0.22 -21.14
CA VAL A 231 4.27 1.41 -20.31
C VAL A 231 5.42 1.24 -19.31
N GLY A 232 6.24 0.19 -19.47
CA GLY A 232 7.43 -0.05 -18.62
C GLY A 232 7.12 -0.60 -17.23
N LEU A 233 5.92 -1.14 -17.02
CA LEU A 233 5.58 -1.87 -15.81
C LEU A 233 5.84 -3.35 -16.00
N ASP A 234 6.08 -4.02 -14.90
CA ASP A 234 6.21 -5.48 -14.89
C ASP A 234 4.84 -6.14 -14.65
N VAL A 235 4.82 -7.46 -14.74
CA VAL A 235 3.67 -8.31 -14.40
C VAL A 235 4.17 -9.44 -13.49
N PRO A 236 3.30 -10.13 -12.74
CA PRO A 236 3.70 -11.27 -11.94
C PRO A 236 4.51 -12.29 -12.75
N GLN A 237 5.54 -12.90 -12.15
CA GLN A 237 6.38 -13.88 -12.84
C GLN A 237 5.56 -15.03 -13.43
N VAL A 238 4.52 -15.45 -12.70
CA VAL A 238 3.59 -16.47 -13.16
C VAL A 238 2.85 -16.05 -14.44
N THR A 239 2.51 -14.77 -14.59
CA THR A 239 1.89 -14.24 -15.81
C THR A 239 2.87 -14.32 -16.99
N LYS A 240 4.15 -14.00 -16.78
CA LYS A 240 5.18 -14.16 -17.83
C LYS A 240 5.31 -15.61 -18.30
N VAL A 241 5.28 -16.55 -17.35
CA VAL A 241 5.30 -17.98 -17.68
C VAL A 241 4.05 -18.38 -18.47
N ALA A 242 2.87 -17.90 -18.05
CA ALA A 242 1.62 -18.17 -18.75
C ALA A 242 1.63 -17.61 -20.20
N MET A 243 2.15 -16.38 -20.39
CA MET A 243 2.33 -15.77 -21.72
C MET A 243 3.24 -16.61 -22.63
N GLU A 244 4.34 -17.14 -22.07
CA GLU A 244 5.25 -18.00 -22.84
C GLU A 244 4.60 -19.36 -23.18
N LEU A 245 3.84 -19.95 -22.26
CA LEU A 245 3.10 -21.18 -22.51
C LEU A 245 1.98 -20.96 -23.55
N GLN A 246 1.34 -19.81 -23.55
CA GLN A 246 0.34 -19.44 -24.58
C GLN A 246 1.01 -19.31 -25.94
N LYS A 247 2.15 -18.63 -26.05
CA LYS A 247 2.91 -18.52 -27.33
C LYS A 247 3.30 -19.89 -27.90
N ARG A 248 3.55 -20.87 -27.03
CA ARG A 248 3.84 -22.26 -27.44
C ARG A 248 2.59 -23.10 -27.70
N GLY A 249 1.40 -22.54 -27.58
CA GLY A 249 0.12 -23.24 -27.77
C GLY A 249 -0.28 -24.21 -26.64
N LEU A 250 0.42 -24.14 -25.48
CA LEU A 250 0.16 -24.99 -24.33
C LEU A 250 -0.95 -24.45 -23.41
N LEU A 251 -1.21 -23.15 -23.47
CA LEU A 251 -2.34 -22.50 -22.82
C LEU A 251 -3.20 -21.74 -23.84
N ARG A 252 -4.49 -21.64 -23.59
CA ARG A 252 -5.43 -20.89 -24.46
C ARG A 252 -5.30 -19.39 -24.25
N ASP A 253 -5.07 -18.97 -23.00
CA ASP A 253 -4.89 -17.58 -22.60
C ASP A 253 -3.84 -17.46 -21.50
N SER A 254 -3.30 -16.26 -21.30
CA SER A 254 -2.28 -15.95 -20.30
C SER A 254 -2.81 -15.16 -19.11
N SER A 255 -4.13 -15.07 -18.93
CA SER A 255 -4.79 -14.34 -17.83
C SER A 255 -4.65 -15.08 -16.50
N VAL A 256 -3.40 -15.25 -16.05
CA VAL A 256 -3.02 -15.93 -14.81
C VAL A 256 -2.08 -15.01 -14.05
N TYR A 257 -2.36 -14.76 -12.79
CA TYR A 257 -1.55 -13.88 -11.93
C TYR A 257 -1.16 -14.50 -10.57
N THR A 258 -1.62 -15.74 -10.29
CA THR A 258 -1.22 -16.52 -9.11
C THR A 258 -0.63 -17.88 -9.50
N ILE A 259 0.30 -18.38 -8.69
CA ILE A 259 0.96 -19.68 -8.91
C ILE A 259 -0.07 -20.81 -8.80
N GLU A 260 -0.98 -20.72 -7.87
CA GLU A 260 -2.03 -21.71 -7.60
C GLU A 260 -2.95 -21.88 -8.82
N GLU A 261 -3.27 -20.76 -9.47
CA GLU A 261 -4.11 -20.79 -10.67
C GLU A 261 -3.38 -21.42 -11.85
N LEU A 262 -2.11 -21.04 -12.10
CA LEU A 262 -1.31 -21.65 -13.16
C LEU A 262 -1.16 -23.16 -12.94
N ALA A 263 -0.84 -23.58 -11.71
CA ALA A 263 -0.71 -25.00 -11.36
C ALA A 263 -2.01 -25.77 -11.65
N ARG A 264 -3.15 -25.22 -11.25
CA ARG A 264 -4.48 -25.82 -11.53
C ARG A 264 -4.73 -25.97 -13.02
N ARG A 265 -4.46 -24.93 -13.84
CA ARG A 265 -4.64 -24.99 -15.30
C ARG A 265 -3.72 -26.04 -15.95
N LEU A 266 -2.46 -26.13 -15.54
CA LEU A 266 -1.51 -27.12 -16.06
C LEU A 266 -1.88 -28.57 -15.68
N LEU A 267 -2.37 -28.78 -14.45
CA LEU A 267 -2.85 -30.12 -14.02
C LEU A 267 -4.06 -30.56 -14.82
N THR A 268 -4.98 -29.64 -15.16
CA THR A 268 -6.16 -29.95 -15.99
C THR A 268 -5.75 -30.36 -17.41
N LEU A 269 -4.71 -29.73 -17.98
CA LEU A 269 -4.18 -30.12 -19.30
C LEU A 269 -3.58 -31.53 -19.27
N LYS A 270 -2.83 -31.87 -18.22
CA LYS A 270 -2.20 -33.19 -18.04
C LYS A 270 -3.24 -34.32 -17.80
N GLY A 271 -4.37 -34.00 -17.13
CA GLY A 271 -5.45 -34.95 -16.91
C GLY A 271 -6.36 -35.18 -18.13
N GLY A 272 -6.35 -34.28 -19.11
CA GLY A 272 -7.10 -34.42 -20.37
C GLY A 272 -6.42 -35.31 -21.41
N GLU A 273 -5.11 -35.58 -21.32
CA GLU A 273 -4.38 -36.50 -22.22
C GLU A 273 -4.49 -37.97 -21.82
N GLY A 274 -5.17 -38.30 -20.73
CA GLY A 274 -5.34 -39.68 -20.23
C GLY A 274 -6.62 -40.38 -20.61
N GLN A 275 -7.44 -39.82 -21.52
CA GLN A 275 -8.62 -40.43 -22.09
C GLN A 275 -8.55 -40.45 -23.62
N CYS A 276 -7.71 -41.31 -24.15
CA CYS A 276 -7.79 -41.86 -25.51
C CYS A 276 -7.50 -43.37 -25.44
#